data_d11cd1cfbac2b0afdef6f0debb70ca4f
#
_entry.id   d11cd1cfbac2b0afdef6f0debb70ca4f
#
_cell.length_a   1.000
_cell.length_b   1.000
_cell.length_c   1.000
_cell.angle_alpha   90.00
_cell.angle_beta   90.00
_cell.angle_gamma   90.00
#
_symmetry.space_group_name_H-M   'P 1'
#
loop_
_entity.id
_entity.type
_entity.pdbx_description
1 polymer ?
#
loop_
_entity_poly.entity_id
_entity_poly.type
_entity_poly.pdbx_seq_one_letter_code
_entity_poly.pdbx_strand_id
1 'polypeptide(L)'
;TLSPPAQATLLAEPQAAVDHLLREVLESARARAHVFGTEYELIWSEIARSVRGGKRFRSAIVLGTHDALGGPHPHAAVEVAAGFELLHTAFLIHDDLIDHDSVRRGKPNLAATMRAMSLATGSDNGPAQQWSEAAAVLAGDLALTRAHRL
;
A
#
# COMPACT_ATOMS: atom_id res chain seq x y z
N THR A 1 11.11 -0.75 -32.62
CA THR A 1 10.48 0.13 -31.62
C THR A 1 8.99 -0.09 -31.76
N LEU A 2 8.35 -0.67 -30.72
CA LEU A 2 6.91 -0.90 -30.69
C LEU A 2 6.16 0.43 -30.57
N SER A 3 4.98 0.53 -31.18
CA SER A 3 4.11 1.70 -31.05
C SER A 3 3.54 1.81 -29.62
N PRO A 4 3.24 3.03 -29.10
CA PRO A 4 2.72 3.23 -27.74
C PRO A 4 1.53 2.35 -27.35
N PRO A 5 0.52 2.09 -28.19
CA PRO A 5 -0.58 1.20 -27.84
C PRO A 5 -0.16 -0.26 -27.69
N ALA A 6 0.84 -0.73 -28.46
CA ALA A 6 1.34 -2.10 -28.36
C ALA A 6 2.11 -2.32 -27.05
N GLN A 7 2.89 -1.33 -26.59
CA GLN A 7 3.57 -1.37 -25.28
C GLN A 7 2.57 -1.38 -24.11
N ALA A 8 1.49 -0.59 -24.20
CA ALA A 8 0.45 -0.57 -23.19
C ALA A 8 -0.26 -1.93 -23.04
N THR A 9 -0.46 -2.65 -24.14
CA THR A 9 -1.09 -3.98 -24.14
C THR A 9 -0.17 -5.05 -23.57
N LEU A 10 1.13 -5.00 -23.84
CA LEU A 10 2.12 -5.98 -23.33
C LEU A 10 2.29 -5.93 -21.79
N LEU A 11 2.03 -4.80 -21.17
CA LEU A 11 2.13 -4.63 -19.71
C LEU A 11 0.80 -4.82 -18.98
N ALA A 12 -0.31 -4.98 -19.68
CA ALA A 12 -1.64 -5.05 -19.05
C ALA A 12 -1.82 -6.32 -18.20
N GLU A 13 -1.41 -7.48 -18.69
CA GLU A 13 -1.52 -8.74 -17.96
C GLU A 13 -0.56 -8.83 -16.76
N PRO A 14 0.75 -8.52 -16.90
CA PRO A 14 1.66 -8.47 -15.76
C PRO A 14 1.25 -7.45 -14.70
N GLN A 15 0.70 -6.30 -15.11
CA GLN A 15 0.19 -5.29 -14.18
C GLN A 15 -1.02 -5.79 -13.39
N ALA A 16 -1.93 -6.53 -14.03
CA ALA A 16 -3.07 -7.18 -13.36
C ALA A 16 -2.60 -8.23 -12.35
N ALA A 17 -1.51 -8.96 -12.64
CA ALA A 17 -0.90 -9.91 -11.71
C ALA A 17 -0.33 -9.21 -10.47
N VAL A 18 0.29 -8.03 -10.60
CA VAL A 18 0.75 -7.21 -9.46
C VAL A 18 -0.43 -6.78 -8.59
N ASP A 19 -1.51 -6.28 -9.19
CA ASP A 19 -2.71 -5.87 -8.46
C ASP A 19 -3.40 -7.07 -7.76
N HIS A 20 -3.38 -8.23 -8.37
CA HIS A 20 -3.89 -9.47 -7.78
C HIS A 20 -3.06 -9.87 -6.56
N LEU A 21 -1.73 -9.94 -6.70
CA LEU A 21 -0.81 -10.30 -5.61
C LEU A 21 -0.93 -9.32 -4.43
N LEU A 22 -0.96 -8.02 -4.68
CA LEU A 22 -1.14 -7.01 -3.63
C LEU A 22 -2.44 -7.23 -2.87
N ARG A 23 -3.53 -7.51 -3.57
CA ARG A 23 -4.83 -7.76 -2.95
C ARG A 23 -4.78 -9.00 -2.07
N GLU A 24 -4.30 -10.13 -2.59
CA GLU A 24 -4.19 -11.40 -1.88
C GLU A 24 -3.33 -11.27 -0.61
N VAL A 25 -2.18 -10.63 -0.73
CA VAL A 25 -1.25 -10.40 0.39
C VAL A 25 -1.87 -9.56 1.50
N LEU A 26 -2.58 -8.50 1.14
CA LEU A 26 -3.20 -7.59 2.10
C LEU A 26 -4.46 -8.18 2.73
N GLU A 27 -5.27 -8.90 1.98
CA GLU A 27 -6.43 -9.62 2.51
C GLU A 27 -6.00 -10.73 3.48
N SER A 28 -4.96 -11.48 3.14
CA SER A 28 -4.37 -12.50 4.04
C SER A 28 -3.81 -11.87 5.32
N ALA A 29 -3.14 -10.71 5.23
CA ALA A 29 -2.64 -10.00 6.40
C ALA A 29 -3.79 -9.51 7.30
N ARG A 30 -4.84 -8.93 6.72
CA ARG A 30 -6.04 -8.49 7.42
C ARG A 30 -6.75 -9.64 8.13
N ALA A 31 -6.93 -10.77 7.43
CA ALA A 31 -7.58 -11.95 8.02
C ALA A 31 -6.81 -12.50 9.23
N ARG A 32 -5.48 -12.51 9.18
CA ARG A 32 -4.66 -12.88 10.34
C ARG A 32 -4.72 -11.84 11.46
N ALA A 33 -4.82 -10.57 11.13
CA ALA A 33 -4.91 -9.49 12.11
C ALA A 33 -6.19 -9.54 12.94
N HIS A 34 -7.29 -10.03 12.36
CA HIS A 34 -8.58 -10.17 13.04
C HIS A 34 -8.50 -10.94 14.37
N VAL A 35 -7.61 -11.94 14.47
CA VAL A 35 -7.40 -12.73 15.69
C VAL A 35 -6.82 -11.90 16.85
N PHE A 36 -6.13 -10.80 16.53
CA PHE A 36 -5.49 -9.92 17.52
C PHE A 36 -6.33 -8.71 17.93
N GLY A 37 -7.47 -8.50 17.28
CA GLY A 37 -8.41 -7.43 17.61
C GLY A 37 -8.79 -6.56 16.41
N THR A 38 -9.90 -5.86 16.57
CA THR A 38 -10.51 -5.02 15.52
C THR A 38 -9.62 -3.84 15.12
N GLU A 39 -8.90 -3.27 16.06
CA GLU A 39 -8.00 -2.13 15.82
C GLU A 39 -6.82 -2.53 14.93
N TYR A 40 -6.27 -3.73 15.15
CA TYR A 40 -5.18 -4.23 14.33
C TYR A 40 -5.65 -4.65 12.93
N GLU A 41 -6.83 -5.26 12.83
CA GLU A 41 -7.47 -5.53 11.53
C GLU A 41 -7.71 -4.23 10.75
N LEU A 42 -8.12 -3.17 11.45
CA LEU A 42 -8.36 -1.86 10.87
C LEU A 42 -7.10 -1.26 10.25
N ILE A 43 -5.95 -1.34 10.93
CA ILE A 43 -4.66 -0.88 10.38
C ILE A 43 -4.40 -1.54 9.03
N TRP A 44 -4.57 -2.86 8.91
CA TRP A 44 -4.41 -3.57 7.64
C TRP A 44 -5.43 -3.17 6.59
N SER A 45 -6.66 -2.87 7.00
CA SER A 45 -7.71 -2.38 6.11
C SER A 45 -7.33 -1.01 5.52
N GLU A 46 -6.77 -0.12 6.35
CA GLU A 46 -6.31 1.20 5.93
C GLU A 46 -5.04 1.14 5.04
N ILE A 47 -4.10 0.22 5.32
CA ILE A 47 -2.97 -0.06 4.43
C ILE A 47 -3.50 -0.52 3.07
N ALA A 48 -4.43 -1.47 3.04
CA ALA A 48 -5.03 -1.98 1.80
C ALA A 48 -5.76 -0.86 1.03
N ARG A 49 -6.43 0.06 1.73
CA ARG A 49 -7.05 1.24 1.12
C ARG A 49 -6.01 2.18 0.51
N SER A 50 -4.89 2.41 1.19
CA SER A 50 -3.80 3.30 0.76
C SER A 50 -3.06 2.77 -0.49
N VAL A 51 -2.95 1.44 -0.61
CA VAL A 51 -2.37 0.77 -1.80
C VAL A 51 -3.24 0.92 -3.03
N ARG A 52 -4.57 1.06 -2.87
CA ARG A 52 -5.50 1.14 -4.00
C ARG A 52 -5.34 2.44 -4.78
N GLY A 53 -5.40 2.32 -6.09
CA GLY A 53 -5.30 3.44 -7.01
C GLY A 53 -3.85 3.82 -7.32
N GLY A 54 -3.70 4.91 -8.07
CA GLY A 54 -2.40 5.32 -8.61
C GLY A 54 -2.12 4.74 -9.99
N LYS A 55 -1.13 5.32 -10.65
CA LYS A 55 -0.78 4.99 -12.04
C LYS A 55 0.13 3.76 -12.16
N ARG A 56 0.45 3.10 -11.06
CA ARG A 56 1.34 1.91 -11.03
C ARG A 56 2.66 2.10 -11.80
N PHE A 57 3.19 3.30 -11.74
CA PHE A 57 4.36 3.66 -12.52
C PHE A 57 5.61 2.86 -12.11
N ARG A 58 5.77 2.58 -10.81
CA ARG A 58 6.92 1.82 -10.28
C ARG A 58 6.89 0.37 -10.74
N SER A 59 5.75 -0.27 -10.60
CA SER A 59 5.57 -1.64 -11.08
C SER A 59 5.74 -1.73 -12.60
N ALA A 60 5.26 -0.75 -13.36
CA ALA A 60 5.47 -0.70 -14.80
C ALA A 60 6.95 -0.59 -15.18
N ILE A 61 7.75 0.18 -14.43
CA ILE A 61 9.22 0.26 -14.64
C ILE A 61 9.87 -1.09 -14.38
N VAL A 62 9.57 -1.73 -13.25
CA VAL A 62 10.16 -3.04 -12.89
C VAL A 62 9.84 -4.08 -13.97
N LEU A 63 8.57 -4.22 -14.33
CA LEU A 63 8.11 -5.20 -15.32
C LEU A 63 8.69 -4.90 -16.71
N GLY A 64 8.67 -3.63 -17.13
CA GLY A 64 9.21 -3.23 -18.42
C GLY A 64 10.73 -3.39 -18.53
N THR A 65 11.47 -3.16 -17.43
CA THR A 65 12.92 -3.40 -17.38
C THR A 65 13.23 -4.89 -17.44
N HIS A 66 12.51 -5.71 -16.68
CA HIS A 66 12.65 -7.17 -16.72
C HIS A 66 12.43 -7.72 -18.12
N ASP A 67 11.36 -7.31 -18.80
CA ASP A 67 11.03 -7.72 -20.16
C ASP A 67 12.10 -7.24 -21.18
N ALA A 68 12.48 -5.97 -21.11
CA ALA A 68 13.47 -5.38 -22.02
C ALA A 68 14.85 -6.05 -21.95
N LEU A 69 15.21 -6.60 -20.78
CA LEU A 69 16.45 -7.32 -20.56
C LEU A 69 16.34 -8.83 -20.81
N GLY A 70 15.19 -9.33 -21.26
CA GLY A 70 14.94 -10.76 -21.46
C GLY A 70 14.98 -11.56 -20.16
N GLY A 71 14.48 -10.98 -19.06
CA GLY A 71 14.50 -11.60 -17.74
C GLY A 71 13.80 -12.95 -17.72
N PRO A 72 14.42 -14.01 -17.14
CA PRO A 72 13.89 -15.38 -17.20
C PRO A 72 12.83 -15.70 -16.13
N HIS A 73 12.56 -14.78 -15.21
CA HIS A 73 11.74 -15.03 -14.01
C HIS A 73 10.55 -14.06 -13.88
N PRO A 74 9.50 -14.18 -14.72
CA PRO A 74 8.38 -13.23 -14.71
C PRO A 74 7.62 -13.18 -13.38
N HIS A 75 7.51 -14.30 -12.65
CA HIS A 75 6.87 -14.32 -11.33
C HIS A 75 7.66 -13.49 -10.31
N ALA A 76 8.98 -13.64 -10.26
CA ALA A 76 9.82 -12.82 -9.38
C ALA A 76 9.74 -11.32 -9.74
N ALA A 77 9.61 -10.98 -11.02
CA ALA A 77 9.41 -9.60 -11.44
C ALA A 77 8.08 -9.02 -10.93
N VAL A 78 7.02 -9.82 -10.90
CA VAL A 78 5.71 -9.43 -10.32
C VAL A 78 5.83 -9.23 -8.81
N GLU A 79 6.52 -10.12 -8.08
CA GLU A 79 6.76 -9.99 -6.65
C GLU A 79 7.55 -8.73 -6.32
N VAL A 80 8.65 -8.49 -7.03
CA VAL A 80 9.46 -7.26 -6.87
C VAL A 80 8.62 -6.02 -7.18
N ALA A 81 7.83 -6.03 -8.25
CA ALA A 81 6.96 -4.92 -8.63
C ALA A 81 5.90 -4.62 -7.55
N ALA A 82 5.29 -5.66 -6.97
CA ALA A 82 4.36 -5.54 -5.85
C ALA A 82 5.06 -5.02 -4.59
N GLY A 83 6.27 -5.49 -4.30
CA GLY A 83 7.11 -5.01 -3.20
C GLY A 83 7.37 -3.50 -3.31
N PHE A 84 7.74 -3.00 -4.49
CA PHE A 84 7.95 -1.56 -4.71
C PHE A 84 6.68 -0.72 -4.53
N GLU A 85 5.50 -1.21 -4.93
CA GLU A 85 4.24 -0.50 -4.70
C GLU A 85 3.89 -0.43 -3.21
N LEU A 86 4.14 -1.52 -2.46
CA LEU A 86 3.89 -1.56 -1.03
C LEU A 86 4.90 -0.73 -0.24
N LEU A 87 6.18 -0.77 -0.62
CA LEU A 87 7.24 0.08 -0.08
C LEU A 87 6.91 1.57 -0.27
N HIS A 88 6.48 1.95 -1.48
CA HIS A 88 6.04 3.30 -1.72
C HIS A 88 4.84 3.72 -0.87
N THR A 89 3.90 2.80 -0.66
CA THR A 89 2.75 3.07 0.22
C THR A 89 3.20 3.31 1.66
N ALA A 90 4.17 2.55 2.16
CA ALA A 90 4.76 2.76 3.48
C ALA A 90 5.35 4.17 3.61
N PHE A 91 6.15 4.59 2.62
CA PHE A 91 6.72 5.94 2.61
C PHE A 91 5.65 7.03 2.56
N LEU A 92 4.59 6.84 1.78
CA LEU A 92 3.49 7.81 1.74
C LEU A 92 2.75 7.93 3.07
N ILE A 93 2.59 6.83 3.82
CA ILE A 93 1.96 6.86 5.15
C ILE A 93 2.83 7.62 6.15
N HIS A 94 4.16 7.40 6.13
CA HIS A 94 5.09 8.12 6.99
C HIS A 94 5.21 9.60 6.59
N ASP A 95 5.24 9.90 5.30
CA ASP A 95 5.31 11.24 4.72
C ASP A 95 4.11 12.09 5.16
N ASP A 96 2.89 11.55 5.01
CA ASP A 96 1.67 12.18 5.50
C ASP A 96 1.74 12.57 6.99
N LEU A 97 2.37 11.73 7.80
CA LEU A 97 2.52 11.98 9.23
C LEU A 97 3.56 13.08 9.50
N ILE A 98 4.70 13.03 8.81
CA ILE A 98 5.80 14.01 8.95
C ILE A 98 5.35 15.39 8.48
N ASP A 99 4.62 15.46 7.38
CA ASP A 99 4.13 16.71 6.79
C ASP A 99 2.85 17.23 7.46
N HIS A 100 2.33 16.48 8.46
CA HIS A 100 1.05 16.77 9.12
C HIS A 100 -0.13 16.87 8.15
N ASP A 101 -0.09 16.14 7.06
CA ASP A 101 -1.16 16.04 6.10
C ASP A 101 -2.34 15.25 6.67
N SER A 102 -3.56 15.67 6.34
CA SER A 102 -4.79 14.96 6.72
C SER A 102 -5.54 14.37 5.53
N VAL A 103 -5.12 14.73 4.31
CA VAL A 103 -5.81 14.37 3.07
C VAL A 103 -4.82 13.86 2.03
N ARG A 104 -5.12 12.71 1.43
CA ARG A 104 -4.39 12.17 0.28
C ARG A 104 -5.35 11.79 -0.83
N ARG A 105 -5.07 12.26 -2.07
CA ARG A 105 -5.93 12.04 -3.25
C ARG A 105 -7.40 12.45 -3.01
N GLY A 106 -7.63 13.58 -2.30
CA GLY A 106 -8.96 14.09 -2.01
C GLY A 106 -9.77 13.32 -0.97
N LYS A 107 -9.13 12.40 -0.23
CA LYS A 107 -9.75 11.60 0.85
C LYS A 107 -8.92 11.70 2.12
N PRO A 108 -9.54 11.53 3.31
CA PRO A 108 -8.78 11.41 4.55
C PRO A 108 -7.69 10.36 4.41
N ASN A 109 -6.47 10.69 4.84
CA ASN A 109 -5.37 9.74 4.90
C ASN A 109 -5.54 8.77 6.09
N LEU A 110 -4.59 7.85 6.28
CA LEU A 110 -4.66 6.84 7.33
C LEU A 110 -4.77 7.49 8.72
N ALA A 111 -3.89 8.43 9.06
CA ALA A 111 -3.89 9.10 10.36
C ALA A 111 -5.22 9.83 10.63
N ALA A 112 -5.74 10.59 9.65
CA ALA A 112 -7.01 11.28 9.78
C ALA A 112 -8.19 10.32 9.98
N THR A 113 -8.20 9.19 9.27
CA THR A 113 -9.22 8.15 9.44
C THR A 113 -9.19 7.55 10.84
N MET A 114 -7.99 7.18 11.32
CA MET A 114 -7.78 6.62 12.65
C MET A 114 -8.20 7.61 13.74
N ARG A 115 -7.81 8.88 13.59
CA ARG A 115 -8.22 9.94 14.53
C ARG A 115 -9.74 10.11 14.60
N ALA A 116 -10.41 10.15 13.45
CA ALA A 116 -11.87 10.28 13.39
C ALA A 116 -12.58 9.11 14.09
N MET A 117 -12.05 7.90 13.96
CA MET A 117 -12.60 6.72 14.64
C MET A 117 -12.40 6.80 16.16
N SER A 118 -11.22 7.19 16.65
CA SER A 118 -10.97 7.36 18.07
C SER A 118 -11.90 8.40 18.70
N LEU A 119 -12.13 9.52 18.00
CA LEU A 119 -13.09 10.52 18.44
C LEU A 119 -14.53 9.99 18.47
N ALA A 120 -14.92 9.17 17.49
CA ALA A 120 -16.25 8.57 17.43
C ALA A 120 -16.52 7.58 18.57
N THR A 121 -15.48 6.98 19.14
CA THR A 121 -15.57 6.12 20.35
C THR A 121 -15.52 6.88 21.67
N GLY A 122 -15.52 8.23 21.64
CA GLY A 122 -15.58 9.07 22.82
C GLY A 122 -14.21 9.51 23.37
N SER A 123 -13.11 9.29 22.62
CA SER A 123 -11.80 9.79 23.04
C SER A 123 -11.74 11.32 22.93
N ASP A 124 -10.99 11.95 23.83
CA ASP A 124 -10.64 13.36 23.72
C ASP A 124 -9.64 13.62 22.60
N ASN A 125 -9.52 14.89 22.17
CA ASN A 125 -8.66 15.28 21.04
C ASN A 125 -7.19 14.88 21.22
N GLY A 126 -6.61 15.06 22.40
CA GLY A 126 -5.21 14.71 22.68
C GLY A 126 -4.93 13.21 22.52
N PRO A 127 -5.62 12.35 23.27
CA PRO A 127 -5.49 10.90 23.12
C PRO A 127 -5.80 10.40 21.70
N ALA A 128 -6.82 10.94 21.03
CA ALA A 128 -7.15 10.58 19.67
C ALA A 128 -6.03 10.93 18.67
N GLN A 129 -5.36 12.06 18.87
CA GLN A 129 -4.20 12.46 18.06
C GLN A 129 -3.03 11.49 18.28
N GLN A 130 -2.64 11.24 19.52
CA GLN A 130 -1.54 10.33 19.86
C GLN A 130 -1.78 8.92 19.31
N TRP A 131 -3.00 8.42 19.46
CA TRP A 131 -3.37 7.10 18.95
C TRP A 131 -3.27 7.03 17.43
N SER A 132 -3.75 8.06 16.72
CA SER A 132 -3.69 8.11 15.26
C SER A 132 -2.26 8.20 14.72
N GLU A 133 -1.39 8.95 15.38
CA GLU A 133 0.03 9.05 15.05
C GLU A 133 0.74 7.70 15.25
N ALA A 134 0.54 7.06 16.40
CA ALA A 134 1.08 5.72 16.67
C ALA A 134 0.57 4.69 15.64
N ALA A 135 -0.72 4.72 15.30
CA ALA A 135 -1.30 3.84 14.29
C ALA A 135 -0.69 4.08 12.89
N ALA A 136 -0.41 5.33 12.53
CA ALA A 136 0.22 5.67 11.24
C ALA A 136 1.68 5.18 11.17
N VAL A 137 2.46 5.36 12.25
CA VAL A 137 3.82 4.79 12.33
C VAL A 137 3.79 3.28 12.15
N LEU A 138 2.98 2.59 12.94
CA LEU A 138 2.84 1.12 12.87
C LEU A 138 2.36 0.65 11.50
N ALA A 139 1.43 1.35 10.87
CA ALA A 139 0.94 1.02 9.54
C ALA A 139 2.05 1.13 8.47
N GLY A 140 2.86 2.18 8.53
CA GLY A 140 4.01 2.34 7.64
C GLY A 140 5.04 1.22 7.85
N ASP A 141 5.38 0.89 9.10
CA ASP A 141 6.33 -0.17 9.45
C ASP A 141 5.83 -1.56 9.03
N LEU A 142 4.53 -1.83 9.18
CA LEU A 142 3.90 -3.07 8.73
C LEU A 142 3.95 -3.20 7.21
N ALA A 143 3.64 -2.12 6.49
CA ALA A 143 3.70 -2.09 5.03
C ALA A 143 5.15 -2.28 4.54
N LEU A 144 6.12 -1.60 5.17
CA LEU A 144 7.56 -1.74 4.90
C LEU A 144 8.03 -3.18 5.10
N THR A 145 7.73 -3.74 6.26
CA THR A 145 8.09 -5.13 6.61
C THR A 145 7.46 -6.11 5.63
N ARG A 146 6.21 -5.88 5.22
CA ARG A 146 5.53 -6.75 4.26
C ARG A 146 6.12 -6.65 2.86
N ALA A 147 6.55 -5.45 2.44
CA ALA A 147 7.23 -5.25 1.17
C ALA A 147 8.53 -6.08 1.05
N HIS A 148 9.29 -6.20 2.14
CA HIS A 148 10.52 -6.99 2.18
C HIS A 148 10.29 -8.52 2.21
N ARG A 149 9.08 -8.96 2.38
CA ARG A 149 8.71 -10.39 2.48
C ARG A 149 7.99 -10.89 1.22
N LEU A 150 7.88 -10.06 0.21
CA LEU A 150 7.43 -10.42 -1.13
C LEU A 150 8.61 -10.86 -1.98
#